data_67add17448a7faa210372c10b4969131
#
_entry.id   67add17448a7faa210372c10b4969131
#
_cell.length_a   1.000
_cell.length_b   1.000
_cell.length_c   1.000
_cell.angle_alpha   90.00
_cell.angle_beta   90.00
_cell.angle_gamma   90.00
#
_symmetry.space_group_name_H-M   'P 1'
#
loop_
_entity.id
_entity.type
_entity.pdbx_description
1 polymer ?
#
loop_
_entity_poly.entity_id
_entity_poly.type
_entity_poly.pdbx_seq_one_letter_code
_entity_poly.pdbx_strand_id
1 'polypeptide(L)'
;MTTMSTGQSEGTWSITTRVIVYAAIGAALYAVFNWTTFAIQIPGTQNVSIRPHFGLVTFFGFAFGPVAGFLVGFVGNTVGDQLAYGSAFGSWWWSVANGLAGLVAGLFPVWMASRMTTLSSRAMTSAVAGVVGTIVGFLFIWIELIIQPELGFNTILTGEYIPTILGNSIAAAIVTPILVYAWEPLREQLGR
;
A
#
# COMPACT_ATOMS: atom_id res chain seq x y z
N MET A 1 -21.99 26.60 -30.00
CA MET A 1 -21.17 27.00 -28.85
C MET A 1 -20.68 25.73 -28.19
N THR A 2 -19.44 25.33 -28.48
CA THR A 2 -18.80 24.14 -27.93
C THR A 2 -18.09 24.59 -26.64
N THR A 3 -18.66 24.26 -25.49
CA THR A 3 -17.98 24.51 -24.20
C THR A 3 -16.78 23.59 -24.12
N MET A 4 -15.57 24.14 -24.32
CA MET A 4 -14.35 23.46 -23.95
C MET A 4 -14.37 23.22 -22.44
N SER A 5 -14.54 21.97 -22.03
CA SER A 5 -14.27 21.52 -20.68
C SER A 5 -12.77 21.76 -20.42
N THR A 6 -12.46 22.77 -19.62
CA THR A 6 -11.13 22.95 -19.05
C THR A 6 -10.90 21.79 -18.12
N GLY A 7 -10.17 20.77 -18.59
CA GLY A 7 -9.66 19.70 -17.76
C GLY A 7 -8.76 20.30 -16.69
N GLN A 8 -9.33 20.54 -15.50
CA GLN A 8 -8.53 20.88 -14.33
C GLN A 8 -7.61 19.69 -14.08
N SER A 9 -6.31 19.92 -14.07
CA SER A 9 -5.34 18.93 -13.63
C SER A 9 -5.71 18.53 -12.19
N GLU A 10 -6.17 17.29 -12.01
CA GLU A 10 -6.48 16.79 -10.68
C GLU A 10 -5.20 16.90 -9.83
N GLY A 11 -5.26 17.61 -8.72
CA GLY A 11 -4.12 17.76 -7.81
C GLY A 11 -3.75 16.43 -7.18
N THR A 12 -2.49 16.25 -6.81
CA THR A 12 -1.94 15.02 -6.17
C THR A 12 -2.77 14.53 -4.97
N TRP A 13 -3.43 15.43 -4.27
CA TRP A 13 -4.24 15.17 -3.07
C TRP A 13 -5.75 15.22 -3.32
N SER A 14 -6.17 15.28 -4.58
CA SER A 14 -7.60 15.41 -4.89
C SER A 14 -8.35 14.12 -4.53
N ILE A 15 -9.48 14.30 -3.85
CA ILE A 15 -10.41 13.22 -3.52
C ILE A 15 -11.55 13.27 -4.53
N THR A 16 -11.36 12.61 -5.67
CA THR A 16 -12.37 12.51 -6.72
C THR A 16 -13.16 11.22 -6.57
N THR A 17 -14.35 11.15 -7.20
CA THR A 17 -15.14 9.91 -7.26
C THR A 17 -14.31 8.74 -7.79
N ARG A 18 -13.44 9.00 -8.77
CA ARG A 18 -12.53 8.00 -9.32
C ARG A 18 -11.57 7.45 -8.26
N VAL A 19 -10.92 8.32 -7.48
CA VAL A 19 -10.01 7.93 -6.40
C VAL A 19 -10.74 7.08 -5.37
N ILE A 20 -11.96 7.49 -4.97
CA ILE A 20 -12.78 6.74 -4.02
C ILE A 20 -13.14 5.35 -4.55
N VAL A 21 -13.58 5.26 -5.82
CA VAL A 21 -13.96 3.96 -6.42
C VAL A 21 -12.76 3.02 -6.49
N TYR A 22 -11.61 3.48 -6.98
CA TYR A 22 -10.40 2.64 -7.01
C TYR A 22 -9.93 2.26 -5.61
N ALA A 23 -9.97 3.19 -4.66
CA ALA A 23 -9.62 2.89 -3.28
C ALA A 23 -10.57 1.84 -2.66
N ALA A 24 -11.87 1.92 -2.92
CA ALA A 24 -12.85 0.95 -2.44
C ALA A 24 -12.60 -0.45 -3.03
N ILE A 25 -12.35 -0.53 -4.34
CA ILE A 25 -12.01 -1.80 -5.02
C ILE A 25 -10.71 -2.38 -4.44
N GLY A 26 -9.67 -1.55 -4.32
CA GLY A 26 -8.38 -1.98 -3.78
C GLY A 26 -8.47 -2.43 -2.32
N ALA A 27 -9.23 -1.71 -1.49
CA ALA A 27 -9.44 -2.07 -0.09
C ALA A 27 -10.22 -3.38 0.05
N ALA A 28 -11.26 -3.58 -0.78
CA ALA A 28 -12.02 -4.83 -0.78
C ALA A 28 -11.14 -6.02 -1.20
N LEU A 29 -10.35 -5.88 -2.27
CA LEU A 29 -9.40 -6.92 -2.71
C LEU A 29 -8.37 -7.23 -1.61
N TYR A 30 -7.77 -6.20 -1.01
CA TYR A 30 -6.81 -6.39 0.07
C TYR A 30 -7.44 -7.11 1.27
N ALA A 31 -8.64 -6.70 1.71
CA ALA A 31 -9.34 -7.31 2.83
C ALA A 31 -9.66 -8.80 2.57
N VAL A 32 -10.13 -9.14 1.37
CA VAL A 32 -10.41 -10.53 0.99
C VAL A 32 -9.14 -11.37 1.00
N PHE A 33 -8.03 -10.88 0.46
CA PHE A 33 -6.76 -11.60 0.49
C PHE A 33 -6.17 -11.70 1.91
N ASN A 34 -6.39 -10.71 2.76
CA ASN A 34 -5.97 -10.76 4.16
C ASN A 34 -6.77 -11.83 4.96
N TRP A 35 -8.03 -12.00 4.64
CA TRP A 35 -8.91 -13.00 5.27
C TRP A 35 -8.65 -14.42 4.75
N THR A 36 -8.42 -14.56 3.44
CA THR A 36 -8.10 -15.85 2.84
C THR A 36 -6.64 -16.20 3.08
N THR A 37 -6.31 -17.48 3.19
CA THR A 37 -5.02 -18.09 3.62
C THR A 37 -3.77 -17.72 2.79
N PHE A 38 -3.71 -16.55 2.17
CA PHE A 38 -2.50 -16.06 1.48
C PHE A 38 -1.47 -15.40 2.41
N ALA A 39 -1.69 -15.43 3.72
CA ALA A 39 -0.75 -14.98 4.72
C ALA A 39 0.03 -16.19 5.26
N ILE A 40 1.34 -16.22 5.04
CA ILE A 40 2.24 -17.25 5.56
C ILE A 40 2.89 -16.70 6.81
N GLN A 41 2.46 -17.21 7.99
CA GLN A 41 3.03 -16.76 9.26
C GLN A 41 4.51 -17.09 9.35
N ILE A 42 5.32 -16.12 9.78
CA ILE A 42 6.76 -16.31 9.99
C ILE A 42 6.98 -16.88 11.40
N PRO A 43 7.54 -18.09 11.55
CA PRO A 43 7.81 -18.69 12.85
C PRO A 43 8.75 -17.80 13.70
N GLY A 44 8.46 -17.71 15.00
CA GLY A 44 9.28 -16.94 15.93
C GLY A 44 9.05 -15.43 15.93
N THR A 45 8.02 -14.96 15.23
CA THR A 45 7.60 -13.56 15.22
C THR A 45 6.33 -13.31 16.05
N GLN A 46 6.02 -12.05 16.31
CA GLN A 46 4.76 -11.63 16.96
C GLN A 46 3.61 -11.59 15.93
N ASN A 47 3.17 -12.77 15.47
CA ASN A 47 2.10 -12.94 14.46
C ASN A 47 2.35 -12.24 13.11
N VAL A 48 3.61 -11.94 12.76
CA VAL A 48 3.94 -11.38 11.46
C VAL A 48 3.82 -12.44 10.38
N SER A 49 3.19 -12.08 9.28
CA SER A 49 3.00 -12.95 8.12
C SER A 49 3.55 -12.31 6.85
N ILE A 50 4.11 -13.15 5.97
CA ILE A 50 4.40 -12.75 4.59
C ILE A 50 3.05 -12.60 3.88
N ARG A 51 2.79 -11.41 3.34
CA ARG A 51 1.52 -11.05 2.68
C ARG A 51 1.78 -10.65 1.22
N PRO A 52 1.76 -11.58 0.27
CA PRO A 52 2.00 -11.25 -1.15
C PRO A 52 1.04 -10.16 -1.66
N HIS A 53 -0.20 -10.14 -1.16
CA HIS A 53 -1.19 -9.13 -1.48
C HIS A 53 -0.85 -7.71 -0.97
N PHE A 54 0.19 -7.54 -0.14
CA PHE A 54 0.66 -6.22 0.26
C PHE A 54 1.06 -5.35 -0.94
N GLY A 55 1.53 -5.96 -2.03
CA GLY A 55 1.79 -5.25 -3.28
C GLY A 55 0.59 -4.52 -3.89
N LEU A 56 -0.65 -4.88 -3.51
CA LEU A 56 -1.84 -4.11 -3.89
C LEU A 56 -1.82 -2.71 -3.28
N VAL A 57 -1.46 -2.58 -2.00
CA VAL A 57 -1.42 -1.28 -1.31
C VAL A 57 -0.50 -0.31 -2.05
N THR A 58 0.72 -0.75 -2.34
CA THR A 58 1.73 0.06 -3.02
C THR A 58 1.41 0.28 -4.49
N PHE A 59 0.78 -0.70 -5.17
CA PHE A 59 0.27 -0.54 -6.53
C PHE A 59 -0.83 0.53 -6.61
N PHE A 60 -1.84 0.45 -5.75
CA PHE A 60 -2.93 1.44 -5.77
C PHE A 60 -2.42 2.84 -5.44
N GLY A 61 -1.46 2.97 -4.53
CA GLY A 61 -0.76 4.23 -4.29
C GLY A 61 -0.06 4.73 -5.55
N PHE A 62 0.79 3.91 -6.15
CA PHE A 62 1.58 4.28 -7.32
C PHE A 62 0.71 4.61 -8.56
N ALA A 63 -0.34 3.82 -8.81
CA ALA A 63 -1.18 3.97 -10.00
C ALA A 63 -2.27 5.05 -9.87
N PHE A 64 -2.82 5.27 -8.68
CA PHE A 64 -4.00 6.12 -8.45
C PHE A 64 -3.77 7.26 -7.46
N GLY A 65 -2.55 7.40 -6.97
CA GLY A 65 -2.13 8.50 -6.10
C GLY A 65 -2.13 8.19 -4.59
N PRO A 66 -1.54 9.10 -3.80
CA PRO A 66 -1.25 8.85 -2.38
C PRO A 66 -2.51 8.63 -1.54
N VAL A 67 -3.60 9.32 -1.85
CA VAL A 67 -4.88 9.17 -1.14
C VAL A 67 -5.46 7.77 -1.37
N ALA A 68 -5.45 7.28 -2.62
CA ALA A 68 -5.91 5.92 -2.92
C ALA A 68 -5.07 4.87 -2.19
N GLY A 69 -3.74 4.99 -2.23
CA GLY A 69 -2.83 4.10 -1.53
C GLY A 69 -3.07 4.06 -0.02
N PHE A 70 -3.25 5.23 0.59
CA PHE A 70 -3.57 5.32 2.02
C PHE A 70 -4.88 4.59 2.35
N LEU A 71 -5.94 4.88 1.61
CA LEU A 71 -7.25 4.27 1.84
C LEU A 71 -7.23 2.76 1.63
N VAL A 72 -6.54 2.27 0.59
CA VAL A 72 -6.41 0.82 0.35
C VAL A 72 -5.68 0.14 1.51
N GLY A 73 -4.56 0.69 1.96
CA GLY A 73 -3.80 0.13 3.07
C GLY A 73 -4.55 0.21 4.40
N PHE A 74 -5.09 1.38 4.73
CA PHE A 74 -5.78 1.60 6.00
C PHE A 74 -7.10 0.85 6.08
N VAL A 75 -8.02 1.10 5.15
CA VAL A 75 -9.35 0.49 5.16
C VAL A 75 -9.26 -1.00 4.88
N GLY A 76 -8.45 -1.39 3.88
CA GLY A 76 -8.28 -2.79 3.51
C GLY A 76 -7.72 -3.63 4.66
N ASN A 77 -6.70 -3.13 5.39
CA ASN A 77 -6.18 -3.84 6.56
C ASN A 77 -7.20 -3.88 7.70
N THR A 78 -7.85 -2.74 8.01
CA THR A 78 -8.87 -2.67 9.08
C THR A 78 -10.01 -3.66 8.84
N VAL A 79 -10.54 -3.72 7.62
CA VAL A 79 -11.60 -4.68 7.25
C VAL A 79 -11.06 -6.11 7.23
N GLY A 80 -9.86 -6.31 6.71
CA GLY A 80 -9.20 -7.62 6.71
C GLY A 80 -8.98 -8.17 8.12
N ASP A 81 -8.54 -7.33 9.05
CA ASP A 81 -8.36 -7.72 10.46
C ASP A 81 -9.70 -8.02 11.14
N GLN A 82 -10.76 -7.28 10.81
CA GLN A 82 -12.12 -7.63 11.25
C GLN A 82 -12.54 -9.02 10.78
N LEU A 83 -12.27 -9.35 9.52
CA LEU A 83 -12.65 -10.63 8.94
C LEU A 83 -11.79 -11.79 9.46
N ALA A 84 -10.48 -11.55 9.65
CA ALA A 84 -9.52 -12.59 10.04
C ALA A 84 -9.49 -12.84 11.56
N TYR A 85 -9.63 -11.78 12.35
CA TYR A 85 -9.41 -11.83 13.81
C TYR A 85 -10.62 -11.35 14.63
N GLY A 86 -11.70 -10.88 13.98
CA GLY A 86 -12.90 -10.37 14.66
C GLY A 86 -12.70 -9.00 15.34
N SER A 87 -11.61 -8.28 15.03
CA SER A 87 -11.30 -6.98 15.63
C SER A 87 -10.74 -6.00 14.60
N ALA A 88 -11.55 -5.03 14.18
CA ALA A 88 -11.16 -4.00 13.22
C ALA A 88 -10.10 -3.03 13.76
N PHE A 89 -10.13 -2.76 15.08
CA PHE A 89 -9.29 -1.74 15.71
C PHE A 89 -8.35 -2.28 16.79
N GLY A 90 -8.26 -3.61 16.93
CA GLY A 90 -7.37 -4.23 17.93
C GLY A 90 -5.90 -3.87 17.72
N SER A 91 -5.51 -3.67 16.47
CA SER A 91 -4.15 -3.28 16.05
C SER A 91 -4.21 -2.14 15.01
N TRP A 92 -4.96 -1.08 15.31
CA TRP A 92 -5.22 0.03 14.37
C TRP A 92 -3.94 0.69 13.83
N TRP A 93 -2.87 0.68 14.58
CA TRP A 93 -1.58 1.26 14.15
C TRP A 93 -0.96 0.50 12.98
N TRP A 94 -1.19 -0.80 12.87
CA TRP A 94 -0.81 -1.59 11.70
C TRP A 94 -1.59 -1.16 10.46
N SER A 95 -2.89 -0.84 10.61
CA SER A 95 -3.70 -0.29 9.51
C SER A 95 -3.18 1.07 9.08
N VAL A 96 -2.80 1.94 10.02
CA VAL A 96 -2.16 3.23 9.69
C VAL A 96 -0.84 3.02 8.97
N ALA A 97 0.02 2.10 9.45
CA ALA A 97 1.30 1.81 8.80
C ALA A 97 1.12 1.31 7.35
N ASN A 98 0.16 0.42 7.12
CA ASN A 98 -0.22 -0.02 5.76
C ASN A 98 -0.70 1.15 4.90
N GLY A 99 -1.55 2.03 5.45
CA GLY A 99 -2.00 3.25 4.76
C GLY A 99 -0.84 4.17 4.39
N LEU A 100 0.06 4.43 5.34
CA LEU A 100 1.24 5.28 5.10
C LEU A 100 2.17 4.68 4.04
N ALA A 101 2.34 3.36 4.02
CA ALA A 101 3.13 2.70 2.97
C ALA A 101 2.54 2.96 1.58
N GLY A 102 1.23 2.84 1.42
CA GLY A 102 0.53 3.14 0.18
C GLY A 102 0.59 4.63 -0.20
N LEU A 103 0.47 5.52 0.80
CA LEU A 103 0.60 6.95 0.61
C LEU A 103 1.99 7.32 0.07
N VAL A 104 3.05 6.84 0.71
CA VAL A 104 4.44 7.12 0.29
C VAL A 104 4.69 6.57 -1.10
N ALA A 105 4.25 5.34 -1.41
CA ALA A 105 4.37 4.78 -2.75
C ALA A 105 3.66 5.65 -3.81
N GLY A 106 2.53 6.27 -3.45
CA GLY A 106 1.75 7.16 -4.30
C GLY A 106 2.39 8.52 -4.57
N LEU A 107 3.39 8.92 -3.81
CA LEU A 107 4.15 10.16 -4.06
C LEU A 107 5.24 9.99 -5.13
N PHE A 108 5.70 8.76 -5.37
CA PHE A 108 6.78 8.51 -6.32
C PHE A 108 6.47 8.96 -7.75
N PRO A 109 5.26 8.75 -8.32
CA PRO A 109 4.94 9.26 -9.65
C PRO A 109 5.10 10.76 -9.77
N VAL A 110 4.86 11.52 -8.70
CA VAL A 110 5.04 12.97 -8.68
C VAL A 110 6.53 13.33 -8.63
N TRP A 111 7.29 12.67 -7.75
CA TRP A 111 8.71 12.98 -7.54
C TRP A 111 9.61 12.49 -8.67
N MET A 112 9.24 11.39 -9.32
CA MET A 112 10.07 10.70 -10.31
C MET A 112 9.48 10.76 -11.73
N ALA A 113 8.54 11.68 -12.01
CA ALA A 113 7.84 11.80 -13.28
C ALA A 113 8.80 11.82 -14.49
N SER A 114 9.88 12.60 -14.39
CA SER A 114 10.89 12.75 -15.45
C SER A 114 11.70 11.47 -15.73
N ARG A 115 11.72 10.51 -14.82
CA ARG A 115 12.44 9.24 -14.95
C ARG A 115 11.57 8.09 -15.46
N MET A 116 10.25 8.26 -15.50
CA MET A 116 9.28 7.24 -15.89
C MET A 116 8.88 7.36 -17.38
N THR A 117 9.84 7.33 -18.28
CA THR A 117 9.64 7.55 -19.72
C THR A 117 9.26 6.29 -20.50
N THR A 118 9.48 5.11 -19.93
CA THR A 118 9.15 3.80 -20.53
C THR A 118 8.37 2.95 -19.54
N LEU A 119 7.67 1.93 -20.03
CA LEU A 119 6.96 0.97 -19.19
C LEU A 119 7.91 0.28 -18.20
N SER A 120 9.11 -0.10 -18.65
CA SER A 120 10.12 -0.71 -17.78
C SER A 120 10.60 0.24 -16.69
N SER A 121 10.84 1.53 -17.00
CA SER A 121 11.25 2.50 -16.00
C SER A 121 10.13 2.79 -14.98
N ARG A 122 8.86 2.79 -15.41
CA ARG A 122 7.70 2.91 -14.51
C ARG A 122 7.61 1.71 -13.57
N ALA A 123 7.73 0.49 -14.11
CA ALA A 123 7.72 -0.72 -13.31
C ALA A 123 8.88 -0.76 -12.28
N MET A 124 10.09 -0.41 -12.70
CA MET A 124 11.24 -0.32 -11.80
C MET A 124 11.02 0.73 -10.71
N THR A 125 10.52 1.91 -11.08
CA THR A 125 10.19 2.97 -10.12
C THR A 125 9.11 2.52 -9.14
N SER A 126 8.12 1.76 -9.60
CA SER A 126 7.06 1.24 -8.74
C SER A 126 7.57 0.20 -7.73
N ALA A 127 8.53 -0.63 -8.12
CA ALA A 127 9.21 -1.55 -7.20
C ALA A 127 9.94 -0.78 -6.08
N VAL A 128 10.72 0.25 -6.47
CA VAL A 128 11.41 1.12 -5.50
C VAL A 128 10.41 1.86 -4.61
N ALA A 129 9.33 2.39 -5.20
CA ALA A 129 8.27 3.07 -4.47
C ALA A 129 7.63 2.15 -3.42
N GLY A 130 7.39 0.89 -3.78
CA GLY A 130 6.84 -0.12 -2.88
C GLY A 130 7.78 -0.43 -1.71
N VAL A 131 9.06 -0.63 -1.97
CA VAL A 131 10.07 -0.88 -0.92
C VAL A 131 10.23 0.32 0.00
N VAL A 132 10.41 1.52 -0.55
CA VAL A 132 10.56 2.76 0.25
C VAL A 132 9.27 3.05 1.02
N GLY A 133 8.11 2.89 0.39
CA GLY A 133 6.81 3.04 1.04
C GLY A 133 6.67 2.09 2.23
N THR A 134 7.08 0.84 2.08
CA THR A 134 7.10 -0.14 3.18
C THR A 134 7.99 0.33 4.33
N ILE A 135 9.24 0.65 4.05
CA ILE A 135 10.21 1.05 5.09
C ILE A 135 9.71 2.29 5.85
N VAL A 136 9.29 3.32 5.12
CA VAL A 136 8.85 4.60 5.72
C VAL A 136 7.50 4.45 6.42
N GLY A 137 6.53 3.80 5.79
CA GLY A 137 5.18 3.65 6.35
C GLY A 137 5.18 2.84 7.65
N PHE A 138 5.94 1.77 7.70
CA PHE A 138 6.03 0.92 8.89
C PHE A 138 6.90 1.49 10.02
N LEU A 139 7.57 2.63 9.84
CA LEU A 139 8.11 3.37 10.99
C LEU A 139 7.03 3.74 12.00
N PHE A 140 5.77 3.81 11.57
CA PHE A 140 4.66 4.12 12.46
C PHE A 140 4.41 3.05 13.53
N ILE A 141 4.76 1.79 13.31
CA ILE A 141 4.56 0.73 14.32
C ILE A 141 5.41 0.95 15.60
N TRP A 142 6.46 1.77 15.54
CA TRP A 142 7.24 2.13 16.72
C TRP A 142 6.42 2.85 17.81
N ILE A 143 5.17 3.29 17.49
CA ILE A 143 4.21 3.78 18.49
C ILE A 143 3.91 2.70 19.55
N GLU A 144 4.13 1.41 19.25
CA GLU A 144 3.96 0.30 20.18
C GLU A 144 4.84 0.43 21.44
N LEU A 145 5.98 1.09 21.36
CA LEU A 145 6.78 1.42 22.54
C LEU A 145 6.02 2.28 23.56
N ILE A 146 4.98 3.00 23.11
CA ILE A 146 4.17 3.87 23.95
C ILE A 146 2.88 3.16 24.38
N ILE A 147 2.21 2.43 23.46
CA ILE A 147 0.90 1.83 23.70
C ILE A 147 0.98 0.40 24.26
N GLN A 148 2.12 -0.29 24.04
CA GLN A 148 2.41 -1.64 24.53
C GLN A 148 3.87 -1.72 25.05
N PRO A 149 4.23 -0.93 26.08
CA PRO A 149 5.61 -0.81 26.55
C PRO A 149 6.19 -2.14 27.05
N GLU A 150 5.34 -3.09 27.43
CA GLU A 150 5.70 -4.44 27.89
C GLU A 150 6.39 -5.28 26.78
N LEU A 151 6.15 -4.98 25.50
CA LEU A 151 6.83 -5.69 24.39
C LEU A 151 8.32 -5.38 24.36
N GLY A 152 8.69 -4.14 24.65
CA GLY A 152 10.06 -3.69 24.64
C GLY A 152 10.68 -3.56 23.23
N PHE A 153 11.75 -2.77 23.16
CA PHE A 153 12.40 -2.42 21.89
C PHE A 153 12.84 -3.63 21.05
N ASN A 154 13.48 -4.62 21.69
CA ASN A 154 14.03 -5.76 20.97
C ASN A 154 12.93 -6.64 20.35
N THR A 155 11.80 -6.84 21.04
CA THR A 155 10.66 -7.61 20.53
C THR A 155 10.05 -6.93 19.31
N ILE A 156 9.81 -5.62 19.39
CA ILE A 156 9.29 -4.86 18.26
C ILE A 156 10.28 -4.88 17.08
N LEU A 157 11.57 -4.68 17.35
CA LEU A 157 12.57 -4.66 16.29
C LEU A 157 12.69 -6.00 15.56
N THR A 158 12.90 -7.09 16.30
CA THR A 158 13.24 -8.40 15.71
C THR A 158 12.02 -9.28 15.48
N GLY A 159 10.98 -9.13 16.28
CA GLY A 159 9.74 -9.92 16.18
C GLY A 159 8.68 -9.33 15.26
N GLU A 160 8.77 -8.04 14.95
CA GLU A 160 7.73 -7.33 14.17
C GLU A 160 8.31 -6.50 13.01
N TYR A 161 9.14 -5.48 13.31
CA TYR A 161 9.57 -4.51 12.30
C TYR A 161 10.42 -5.15 11.21
N ILE A 162 11.53 -5.82 11.56
CA ILE A 162 12.42 -6.44 10.57
C ILE A 162 11.69 -7.50 9.73
N PRO A 163 10.95 -8.47 10.30
CA PRO A 163 10.23 -9.47 9.51
C PRO A 163 9.19 -8.84 8.57
N THR A 164 8.47 -7.82 9.04
CA THR A 164 7.47 -7.11 8.26
C THR A 164 8.10 -6.35 7.08
N ILE A 165 9.19 -5.59 7.35
CA ILE A 165 9.90 -4.85 6.30
C ILE A 165 10.43 -5.82 5.24
N LEU A 166 11.02 -6.93 5.62
CA LEU A 166 11.54 -7.92 4.66
C LEU A 166 10.41 -8.54 3.85
N GLY A 167 9.38 -9.07 4.50
CA GLY A 167 8.27 -9.75 3.84
C GLY A 167 7.48 -8.82 2.90
N ASN A 168 7.09 -7.66 3.40
CA ASN A 168 6.31 -6.69 2.62
C ASN A 168 7.14 -6.02 1.52
N SER A 169 8.43 -5.75 1.73
CA SER A 169 9.31 -5.21 0.68
C SER A 169 9.50 -6.19 -0.46
N ILE A 170 9.68 -7.47 -0.18
CA ILE A 170 9.76 -8.51 -1.21
C ILE A 170 8.43 -8.59 -1.98
N ALA A 171 7.30 -8.63 -1.27
CA ALA A 171 5.97 -8.63 -1.89
C ALA A 171 5.76 -7.38 -2.77
N ALA A 172 6.08 -6.19 -2.26
CA ALA A 172 5.96 -4.95 -3.02
C ALA A 172 6.90 -4.90 -4.22
N ALA A 173 8.16 -5.32 -4.07
CA ALA A 173 9.14 -5.31 -5.16
C ALA A 173 8.77 -6.24 -6.33
N ILE A 174 7.99 -7.28 -6.07
CA ILE A 174 7.55 -8.25 -7.07
C ILE A 174 6.15 -7.92 -7.61
N VAL A 175 5.17 -7.78 -6.72
CA VAL A 175 3.76 -7.69 -7.11
C VAL A 175 3.42 -6.31 -7.68
N THR A 176 3.96 -5.23 -7.11
CA THR A 176 3.67 -3.87 -7.58
C THR A 176 4.05 -3.67 -9.05
N PRO A 177 5.29 -3.98 -9.50
CA PRO A 177 5.65 -3.82 -10.90
C PRO A 177 4.87 -4.76 -11.84
N ILE A 178 4.53 -5.97 -11.41
CA ILE A 178 3.68 -6.87 -12.21
C ILE A 178 2.32 -6.23 -12.48
N LEU A 179 1.70 -5.66 -11.45
CA LEU A 179 0.42 -4.97 -11.58
C LEU A 179 0.53 -3.69 -12.42
N VAL A 180 1.64 -2.96 -12.33
CA VAL A 180 1.91 -1.80 -13.20
C VAL A 180 2.03 -2.24 -14.66
N TYR A 181 2.75 -3.33 -14.95
CA TYR A 181 2.83 -3.87 -16.32
C TYR A 181 1.46 -4.26 -16.89
N ALA A 182 0.59 -4.82 -16.06
CA ALA A 182 -0.77 -5.18 -16.46
C ALA A 182 -1.68 -3.95 -16.63
N TRP A 183 -1.50 -2.94 -15.80
CA TRP A 183 -2.36 -1.75 -15.74
C TRP A 183 -2.06 -0.71 -16.82
N GLU A 184 -0.77 -0.43 -17.11
CA GLU A 184 -0.39 0.67 -18.03
C GLU A 184 -1.02 0.56 -19.43
N PRO A 185 -1.02 -0.62 -20.11
CA PRO A 185 -1.68 -0.75 -21.40
C PRO A 185 -3.20 -0.48 -21.34
N LEU A 186 -3.85 -0.88 -20.24
CA LEU A 186 -5.27 -0.63 -20.04
C LEU A 186 -5.54 0.86 -19.82
N ARG A 187 -4.66 1.53 -19.07
CA ARG A 187 -4.73 2.97 -18.83
C ARG A 187 -4.65 3.76 -20.14
N GLU A 188 -3.74 3.40 -21.03
CA GLU A 188 -3.59 4.03 -22.35
C GLU A 188 -4.83 3.83 -23.22
N GLN A 189 -5.40 2.61 -23.26
CA GLN A 189 -6.63 2.32 -24.00
C GLN A 189 -7.84 3.10 -23.46
N LEU A 190 -7.88 3.37 -22.15
CA LEU A 190 -8.93 4.16 -21.52
C LEU A 190 -8.73 5.68 -21.69
N GLY A 191 -7.69 6.13 -22.41
CA GLY A 191 -7.38 7.55 -22.64
C GLY A 191 -6.97 8.31 -21.36
N ARG A 192 -6.26 7.66 -20.49
CA ARG A 192 -5.90 8.18 -19.16
C ARG A 192 -4.40 8.28 -18.92
#